data_833a2f54d02649c861032324a995a103
#
_entry.id   833a2f54d02649c861032324a995a103
#
_cell.length_a   1.000
_cell.length_b   1.000
_cell.length_c   1.000
_cell.angle_alpha   90.00
_cell.angle_beta   90.00
_cell.angle_gamma   90.00
#
_symmetry.space_group_name_H-M   'P 1'
#
loop_
_entity.id
_entity.type
_entity.pdbx_description
1 polymer ?
#
loop_
_entity_poly.entity_id
_entity_poly.type
_entity_poly.pdbx_seq_one_letter_code
_entity_poly.pdbx_strand_id
1 'polypeptide(L)'
;MSGQQGKKALPTLEPTPQGDKLFKVLGNAARVVYKGIARIEIIGSENFPTDRGYIVVANHSTEIDPVTVALPIFNNGVFPRFLAKDSLFRAPVLGYIMRKMAHIPVIRGSVDARKALITARKVVEAGGAVVIYPEGTTTGDPEGWPMQARTGAARLALATGAPVVPVAHWGDEQILGYDYETVDGDRVKEHRKVSLFPRKTVKLKVGKPLDITSLIDDHSPEAKHTRTELGIVTDAMLDAVTELLEDIRGEKAPIGRWNPRTKRREAPGEMTGIAGNLGEPDPK
;
A
#
# COMPACT_ATOMS: atom_id res chain seq x y z
N MET A 1 3.36 41.89 0.55
CA MET A 1 2.36 41.32 -0.39
C MET A 1 2.86 39.92 -0.76
N SER A 2 2.49 38.90 0.02
CA SER A 2 2.91 37.52 -0.22
C SER A 2 1.82 36.84 -1.06
N GLY A 3 2.18 36.48 -2.29
CA GLY A 3 1.30 35.76 -3.20
C GLY A 3 1.05 34.35 -2.72
N GLN A 4 -0.14 34.10 -2.23
CA GLN A 4 -0.70 32.74 -2.11
C GLN A 4 -0.86 32.17 -3.52
N GLN A 5 0.11 31.36 -3.96
CA GLN A 5 -0.13 30.51 -5.13
C GLN A 5 -1.24 29.53 -4.78
N GLY A 6 -2.41 29.75 -5.37
CA GLY A 6 -3.57 28.86 -5.22
C GLY A 6 -3.21 27.43 -5.57
N LYS A 7 -3.25 26.54 -4.60
CA LYS A 7 -3.13 25.09 -4.81
C LYS A 7 -4.26 24.68 -5.76
N LYS A 8 -3.90 24.38 -7.01
CA LYS A 8 -4.84 23.89 -8.02
C LYS A 8 -5.50 22.62 -7.46
N ALA A 9 -6.81 22.61 -7.33
CA ALA A 9 -7.57 21.47 -6.87
C ALA A 9 -7.22 20.23 -7.73
N LEU A 10 -7.00 19.09 -7.09
CA LEU A 10 -6.78 17.83 -7.80
C LEU A 10 -8.07 17.45 -8.55
N PRO A 11 -7.96 17.00 -9.81
CA PRO A 11 -9.12 16.56 -10.55
C PRO A 11 -9.80 15.38 -9.84
N THR A 12 -11.12 15.42 -9.72
CA THR A 12 -11.91 14.27 -9.26
C THR A 12 -11.79 13.18 -10.33
N LEU A 13 -11.10 12.09 -10.00
CA LEU A 13 -10.96 10.97 -10.93
C LEU A 13 -12.22 10.13 -10.86
N GLU A 14 -12.99 10.12 -11.94
CA GLU A 14 -14.07 9.15 -12.11
C GLU A 14 -13.45 7.75 -12.30
N PRO A 15 -14.10 6.68 -11.76
CA PRO A 15 -13.65 5.32 -12.00
C PRO A 15 -13.64 5.04 -13.50
N THR A 16 -12.46 4.80 -14.07
CA THR A 16 -12.37 4.44 -15.49
C THR A 16 -12.93 3.05 -15.67
N PRO A 17 -13.79 2.81 -16.68
CA PRO A 17 -14.34 1.49 -16.94
C PRO A 17 -13.23 0.43 -17.07
N GLN A 18 -13.45 -0.76 -16.53
CA GLN A 18 -12.55 -1.89 -16.75
C GLN A 18 -12.47 -2.15 -18.26
N GLY A 19 -11.25 -2.18 -18.81
CA GLY A 19 -11.07 -2.45 -20.24
C GLY A 19 -10.40 -1.34 -21.04
N ASP A 20 -9.95 -0.27 -20.40
CA ASP A 20 -9.17 0.75 -21.09
C ASP A 20 -7.96 0.13 -21.82
N LYS A 21 -7.93 0.29 -23.14
CA LYS A 21 -6.87 -0.25 -24.01
C LYS A 21 -5.49 0.25 -23.57
N LEU A 22 -5.38 1.49 -23.14
CA LEU A 22 -4.13 2.07 -22.68
C LEU A 22 -3.62 1.35 -21.42
N PHE A 23 -4.53 1.04 -20.48
CA PHE A 23 -4.16 0.31 -19.28
C PHE A 23 -3.62 -1.08 -19.61
N LYS A 24 -4.28 -1.80 -20.54
CA LYS A 24 -3.80 -3.11 -21.02
C LYS A 24 -2.43 -3.01 -21.67
N VAL A 25 -2.20 -1.99 -22.51
CA VAL A 25 -0.90 -1.77 -23.17
C VAL A 25 0.19 -1.48 -22.14
N LEU A 26 -0.04 -0.52 -21.24
CA LEU A 26 0.94 -0.15 -20.20
C LEU A 26 1.20 -1.28 -19.21
N GLY A 27 0.16 -2.00 -18.78
CA GLY A 27 0.30 -3.15 -17.89
C GLY A 27 1.08 -4.30 -18.53
N ASN A 28 0.82 -4.60 -19.81
CA ASN A 28 1.59 -5.61 -20.55
C ASN A 28 3.05 -5.17 -20.75
N ALA A 29 3.29 -3.91 -21.09
CA ALA A 29 4.65 -3.38 -21.23
C ALA A 29 5.41 -3.47 -19.89
N ALA A 30 4.81 -3.02 -18.80
CA ALA A 30 5.39 -3.12 -17.47
C ALA A 30 5.70 -4.58 -17.10
N ARG A 31 4.77 -5.51 -17.39
CA ARG A 31 4.96 -6.95 -17.16
C ARG A 31 6.16 -7.51 -17.94
N VAL A 32 6.30 -7.14 -19.21
CA VAL A 32 7.42 -7.63 -20.04
C VAL A 32 8.74 -7.09 -19.53
N VAL A 33 8.82 -5.78 -19.26
CA VAL A 33 10.03 -5.14 -18.73
C VAL A 33 10.39 -5.76 -17.37
N TYR A 34 9.43 -5.87 -16.47
CA TYR A 34 9.68 -6.41 -15.14
C TYR A 34 10.12 -7.88 -15.16
N LYS A 35 9.50 -8.71 -16.01
CA LYS A 35 9.96 -10.09 -16.23
C LYS A 35 11.37 -10.17 -16.83
N GLY A 36 11.85 -9.13 -17.49
CA GLY A 36 13.22 -9.03 -17.97
C GLY A 36 14.24 -8.90 -16.84
N ILE A 37 13.90 -8.22 -15.74
CA ILE A 37 14.80 -7.91 -14.62
C ILE A 37 14.55 -8.77 -13.37
N ALA A 38 13.36 -9.38 -13.25
CA ALA A 38 12.98 -10.20 -12.11
C ALA A 38 12.43 -11.57 -12.54
N ARG A 39 12.67 -12.58 -11.70
CA ARG A 39 11.91 -13.83 -11.70
C ARG A 39 10.87 -13.71 -10.61
N ILE A 40 9.58 -13.72 -10.97
CA ILE A 40 8.51 -13.55 -10.00
C ILE A 40 7.88 -14.92 -9.72
N GLU A 41 7.83 -15.27 -8.44
CA GLU A 41 7.15 -16.44 -7.91
C GLU A 41 5.89 -15.96 -7.20
N ILE A 42 4.71 -16.33 -7.73
CA ILE A 42 3.41 -15.93 -7.19
C ILE A 42 2.69 -17.14 -6.63
N ILE A 43 2.22 -17.03 -5.39
CA ILE A 43 1.49 -18.07 -4.68
C ILE A 43 0.15 -17.47 -4.20
N GLY A 44 -0.96 -18.22 -4.34
CA GLY A 44 -2.26 -17.86 -3.78
C GLY A 44 -3.05 -16.84 -4.59
N SER A 45 -2.73 -16.61 -5.87
CA SER A 45 -3.46 -15.64 -6.70
C SER A 45 -4.95 -15.99 -6.89
N GLU A 46 -5.34 -17.25 -6.66
CA GLU A 46 -6.73 -17.72 -6.61
C GLU A 46 -7.54 -17.13 -5.45
N ASN A 47 -6.88 -16.55 -4.46
CA ASN A 47 -7.54 -15.93 -3.31
C ASN A 47 -8.14 -14.54 -3.63
N PHE A 48 -7.82 -13.95 -4.80
CA PHE A 48 -8.48 -12.70 -5.20
C PHE A 48 -9.94 -12.93 -5.54
N PRO A 49 -10.87 -12.14 -4.97
CA PRO A 49 -12.30 -12.20 -5.34
C PRO A 49 -12.50 -11.95 -6.84
N THR A 50 -13.42 -12.70 -7.44
CA THR A 50 -13.76 -12.60 -8.87
C THR A 50 -15.15 -12.04 -9.13
N ASP A 51 -15.98 -11.97 -8.09
CA ASP A 51 -17.40 -11.62 -8.12
C ASP A 51 -17.71 -10.21 -7.62
N ARG A 52 -16.76 -9.54 -7.00
CA ARG A 52 -16.93 -8.21 -6.38
C ARG A 52 -15.62 -7.45 -6.29
N GLY A 53 -15.72 -6.14 -6.01
CA GLY A 53 -14.55 -5.33 -5.70
C GLY A 53 -13.91 -5.69 -4.36
N TYR A 54 -12.62 -5.40 -4.22
CA TYR A 54 -11.85 -5.77 -3.04
C TYR A 54 -10.72 -4.77 -2.76
N ILE A 55 -10.20 -4.87 -1.55
CA ILE A 55 -9.08 -4.05 -1.07
C ILE A 55 -7.87 -4.97 -0.91
N VAL A 56 -6.74 -4.58 -1.45
CA VAL A 56 -5.46 -5.24 -1.22
C VAL A 56 -4.65 -4.42 -0.23
N VAL A 57 -4.14 -5.07 0.80
CA VAL A 57 -3.17 -4.49 1.73
C VAL A 57 -1.85 -5.22 1.59
N ALA A 58 -0.75 -4.47 1.43
CA ALA A 58 0.57 -5.05 1.19
C ALA A 58 1.66 -4.33 1.99
N ASN A 59 2.79 -5.03 2.24
CA ASN A 59 4.01 -4.40 2.73
C ASN A 59 4.65 -3.51 1.65
N HIS A 60 5.44 -2.53 2.06
CA HIS A 60 6.05 -1.56 1.15
C HIS A 60 7.53 -1.38 1.45
N SER A 61 8.38 -2.01 0.67
CA SER A 61 9.84 -1.99 0.84
C SER A 61 10.54 -1.02 -0.11
N THR A 62 10.04 -0.90 -1.35
CA THR A 62 10.66 -0.06 -2.39
C THR A 62 9.63 0.59 -3.30
N GLU A 63 10.07 1.53 -4.13
CA GLU A 63 9.20 2.22 -5.10
C GLU A 63 8.82 1.37 -6.31
N ILE A 64 9.39 0.17 -6.48
CA ILE A 64 9.04 -0.78 -7.56
C ILE A 64 7.91 -1.74 -7.14
N ASP A 65 7.63 -1.88 -5.87
CA ASP A 65 6.61 -2.78 -5.31
C ASP A 65 5.23 -2.67 -5.98
N PRO A 66 4.76 -1.46 -6.39
CA PRO A 66 3.49 -1.36 -7.09
C PRO A 66 3.42 -2.18 -8.38
N VAL A 67 4.54 -2.39 -9.06
CA VAL A 67 4.60 -3.24 -10.26
C VAL A 67 4.43 -4.71 -9.84
N THR A 68 5.15 -5.13 -8.80
CA THR A 68 5.08 -6.49 -8.25
C THR A 68 3.67 -6.86 -7.81
N VAL A 69 3.06 -6.01 -6.98
CA VAL A 69 1.71 -6.24 -6.44
C VAL A 69 0.63 -6.15 -7.54
N ALA A 70 0.81 -5.28 -8.54
CA ALA A 70 -0.13 -5.16 -9.65
C ALA A 70 -0.21 -6.41 -10.52
N LEU A 71 0.88 -7.16 -10.69
CA LEU A 71 0.97 -8.26 -11.65
C LEU A 71 -0.06 -9.37 -11.43
N PRO A 72 -0.20 -9.97 -10.23
CA PRO A 72 -1.19 -11.01 -10.02
C PRO A 72 -2.63 -10.48 -10.18
N ILE A 73 -2.92 -9.26 -9.76
CA ILE A 73 -4.23 -8.61 -9.91
C ILE A 73 -4.55 -8.42 -11.40
N PHE A 74 -3.58 -7.92 -12.16
CA PHE A 74 -3.69 -7.70 -13.60
C PHE A 74 -3.85 -9.02 -14.36
N ASN A 75 -3.14 -10.07 -13.96
CA ASN A 75 -3.27 -11.41 -14.55
C ASN A 75 -4.67 -12.01 -14.35
N ASN A 76 -5.37 -11.65 -13.27
CA ASN A 76 -6.75 -12.01 -13.00
C ASN A 76 -7.77 -11.10 -13.72
N GLY A 77 -7.32 -10.25 -14.65
CA GLY A 77 -8.19 -9.40 -15.46
C GLY A 77 -8.70 -8.15 -14.78
N VAL A 78 -8.24 -7.85 -13.55
CA VAL A 78 -8.62 -6.66 -12.80
C VAL A 78 -7.51 -5.60 -12.87
N PHE A 79 -7.91 -4.34 -13.02
CA PHE A 79 -6.95 -3.22 -13.03
C PHE A 79 -6.83 -2.60 -11.64
N PRO A 80 -5.69 -2.80 -10.94
CA PRO A 80 -5.54 -2.25 -9.59
C PRO A 80 -5.43 -0.72 -9.60
N ARG A 81 -6.07 -0.07 -8.63
CA ARG A 81 -5.95 1.36 -8.36
C ARG A 81 -5.16 1.56 -7.08
N PHE A 82 -4.02 2.21 -7.18
CA PHE A 82 -3.17 2.48 -6.03
C PHE A 82 -3.53 3.82 -5.39
N LEU A 83 -3.58 3.84 -4.05
CA LEU A 83 -3.51 5.08 -3.30
C LEU A 83 -2.05 5.54 -3.29
N ALA A 84 -1.75 6.66 -3.92
CA ALA A 84 -0.39 7.13 -4.10
C ALA A 84 -0.23 8.61 -3.70
N LYS A 85 0.98 8.99 -3.25
CA LYS A 85 1.29 10.36 -2.83
C LYS A 85 0.97 11.36 -3.97
N ASP A 86 0.27 12.44 -3.66
CA ASP A 86 -0.16 13.46 -4.62
C ASP A 86 0.99 14.08 -5.43
N SER A 87 2.18 14.18 -4.84
CA SER A 87 3.36 14.71 -5.55
C SER A 87 3.75 13.89 -6.78
N LEU A 88 3.47 12.58 -6.81
CA LEU A 88 3.74 11.72 -7.97
C LEU A 88 2.90 12.12 -9.19
N PHE A 89 1.69 12.64 -8.94
CA PHE A 89 0.78 13.10 -10.01
C PHE A 89 1.20 14.44 -10.61
N ARG A 90 2.18 15.14 -10.02
CA ARG A 90 2.71 16.43 -10.53
C ARG A 90 3.92 16.22 -11.44
N ALA A 91 4.58 15.06 -11.37
CA ALA A 91 5.69 14.75 -12.27
C ALA A 91 5.17 14.67 -13.73
N PRO A 92 5.89 15.25 -14.71
CA PRO A 92 5.35 15.41 -16.08
C PRO A 92 4.90 14.09 -16.73
N VAL A 93 5.78 13.11 -16.82
CA VAL A 93 5.48 11.83 -17.47
C VAL A 93 4.75 10.88 -16.52
N LEU A 94 5.31 10.68 -15.31
CA LEU A 94 4.74 9.77 -14.31
C LEU A 94 3.34 10.23 -13.91
N GLY A 95 3.13 11.51 -13.67
CA GLY A 95 1.82 12.03 -13.29
C GLY A 95 0.78 11.90 -14.40
N TYR A 96 1.18 11.98 -15.66
CA TYR A 96 0.30 11.68 -16.79
C TYR A 96 -0.14 10.20 -16.75
N ILE A 97 0.82 9.27 -16.59
CA ILE A 97 0.55 7.84 -16.49
C ILE A 97 -0.37 7.55 -15.28
N MET A 98 -0.03 8.07 -14.10
CA MET A 98 -0.81 7.88 -12.88
C MET A 98 -2.27 8.30 -13.03
N ARG A 99 -2.50 9.45 -13.68
CA ARG A 99 -3.87 9.94 -13.97
C ARG A 99 -4.58 9.06 -15.01
N LYS A 100 -3.89 8.69 -16.09
CA LYS A 100 -4.46 7.82 -17.13
C LYS A 100 -4.79 6.42 -16.61
N MET A 101 -3.99 5.92 -15.69
CA MET A 101 -4.26 4.65 -15.00
C MET A 101 -5.26 4.81 -13.84
N ALA A 102 -5.84 6.00 -13.66
CA ALA A 102 -6.82 6.31 -12.62
C ALA A 102 -6.36 5.91 -11.20
N HIS A 103 -5.05 6.03 -10.91
CA HIS A 103 -4.57 5.90 -9.55
C HIS A 103 -5.07 7.05 -8.68
N ILE A 104 -5.19 6.84 -7.38
CA ILE A 104 -5.89 7.71 -6.46
C ILE A 104 -4.87 8.58 -5.70
N PRO A 105 -4.86 9.91 -5.93
CA PRO A 105 -3.94 10.79 -5.21
C PRO A 105 -4.34 10.96 -3.75
N VAL A 106 -3.37 10.88 -2.85
CA VAL A 106 -3.54 11.09 -1.41
C VAL A 106 -2.69 12.27 -0.95
N ILE A 107 -3.34 13.31 -0.46
CA ILE A 107 -2.67 14.41 0.26
C ILE A 107 -2.68 14.04 1.73
N ARG A 108 -1.53 13.61 2.23
CA ARG A 108 -1.37 13.15 3.61
C ARG A 108 -1.54 14.31 4.60
N GLY A 109 -2.14 14.03 5.76
CA GLY A 109 -2.30 15.02 6.82
C GLY A 109 -3.33 16.12 6.53
N SER A 110 -4.19 15.94 5.53
CA SER A 110 -5.21 16.94 5.17
C SER A 110 -6.62 16.35 5.12
N VAL A 111 -7.64 17.23 5.14
CA VAL A 111 -9.03 16.86 4.85
C VAL A 111 -9.18 16.17 3.49
N ASP A 112 -8.26 16.38 2.57
CA ASP A 112 -8.27 15.77 1.24
C ASP A 112 -7.93 14.28 1.26
N ALA A 113 -7.32 13.75 2.34
CA ALA A 113 -7.18 12.32 2.54
C ALA A 113 -8.54 11.60 2.56
N ARG A 114 -9.61 12.26 3.05
CA ARG A 114 -10.98 11.74 2.99
C ARG A 114 -11.49 11.63 1.55
N LYS A 115 -11.15 12.58 0.68
CA LYS A 115 -11.53 12.54 -0.74
C LYS A 115 -10.94 11.33 -1.45
N ALA A 116 -9.69 10.96 -1.11
CA ALA A 116 -9.07 9.75 -1.62
C ALA A 116 -9.85 8.49 -1.22
N LEU A 117 -10.31 8.39 0.04
CA LEU A 117 -11.12 7.26 0.49
C LEU A 117 -12.50 7.23 -0.19
N ILE A 118 -13.14 8.38 -0.43
CA ILE A 118 -14.40 8.45 -1.20
C ILE A 118 -14.20 7.92 -2.63
N THR A 119 -13.10 8.31 -3.28
CA THR A 119 -12.77 7.80 -4.62
C THR A 119 -12.46 6.30 -4.59
N ALA A 120 -11.70 5.84 -3.60
CA ALA A 120 -11.41 4.42 -3.41
C ALA A 120 -12.68 3.59 -3.18
N ARG A 121 -13.61 4.09 -2.37
CA ARG A 121 -14.92 3.48 -2.14
C ARG A 121 -15.68 3.28 -3.46
N LYS A 122 -15.79 4.30 -4.29
CA LYS A 122 -16.44 4.20 -5.62
C LYS A 122 -15.80 3.12 -6.49
N VAL A 123 -14.47 2.99 -6.47
CA VAL A 123 -13.76 1.96 -7.24
C VAL A 123 -14.13 0.56 -6.76
N VAL A 124 -14.15 0.35 -5.44
CA VAL A 124 -14.51 -0.95 -4.83
C VAL A 124 -15.97 -1.27 -5.11
N GLU A 125 -16.88 -0.32 -4.91
CA GLU A 125 -18.32 -0.50 -5.18
C GLU A 125 -18.62 -0.80 -6.66
N ALA A 126 -17.76 -0.32 -7.57
CA ALA A 126 -17.83 -0.62 -9.00
C ALA A 126 -17.18 -1.97 -9.39
N GLY A 127 -16.79 -2.80 -8.43
CA GLY A 127 -16.17 -4.10 -8.68
C GLY A 127 -14.66 -4.05 -8.94
N GLY A 128 -14.01 -2.92 -8.72
CA GLY A 128 -12.56 -2.74 -8.92
C GLY A 128 -11.71 -3.14 -7.71
N ALA A 129 -10.40 -3.23 -7.92
CA ALA A 129 -9.42 -3.49 -6.87
C ALA A 129 -8.71 -2.20 -6.45
N VAL A 130 -8.67 -1.93 -5.16
CA VAL A 130 -7.90 -0.83 -4.57
C VAL A 130 -6.73 -1.39 -3.78
N VAL A 131 -5.52 -0.94 -4.11
CA VAL A 131 -4.29 -1.35 -3.41
C VAL A 131 -3.85 -0.23 -2.48
N ILE A 132 -3.64 -0.59 -1.23
CA ILE A 132 -3.19 0.32 -0.17
C ILE A 132 -1.96 -0.29 0.49
N TYR A 133 -0.93 0.54 0.64
CA TYR A 133 0.18 0.27 1.54
C TYR A 133 -0.16 0.94 2.88
N PRO A 134 -0.55 0.16 3.92
CA PRO A 134 -1.07 0.75 5.17
C PRO A 134 -0.03 1.61 5.88
N GLU A 135 1.23 1.30 5.72
CA GLU A 135 2.37 2.07 6.24
C GLU A 135 2.40 3.52 5.69
N GLY A 136 1.86 3.71 4.49
CA GLY A 136 1.76 4.99 3.80
C GLY A 136 3.08 5.50 3.19
N THR A 137 4.17 4.81 3.39
CA THR A 137 5.50 5.04 2.78
C THR A 137 6.26 3.73 2.76
N THR A 138 7.40 3.67 2.08
CA THR A 138 8.31 2.52 2.20
C THR A 138 8.73 2.35 3.66
N THR A 139 8.82 1.10 4.09
CA THR A 139 9.13 0.79 5.49
C THR A 139 10.42 1.47 5.96
N GLY A 140 10.37 2.00 7.18
CA GLY A 140 11.53 2.52 7.88
C GLY A 140 12.20 1.46 8.75
N ASP A 141 11.61 0.28 8.84
CA ASP A 141 12.18 -0.82 9.61
C ASP A 141 13.54 -1.25 9.03
N PRO A 142 14.60 -1.28 9.84
CA PRO A 142 15.94 -1.62 9.37
C PRO A 142 16.06 -3.02 8.77
N GLU A 143 15.19 -3.94 9.19
CA GLU A 143 15.16 -5.32 8.73
C GLU A 143 14.13 -5.56 7.63
N GLY A 144 13.40 -4.50 7.21
CA GLY A 144 12.43 -4.55 6.11
C GLY A 144 11.08 -5.17 6.48
N TRP A 145 10.77 -5.29 7.77
CA TRP A 145 9.45 -5.73 8.20
C TRP A 145 8.41 -4.61 8.11
N PRO A 146 7.11 -4.97 8.05
CA PRO A 146 6.05 -3.97 8.11
C PRO A 146 6.14 -3.14 9.38
N MET A 147 6.07 -1.82 9.22
CA MET A 147 6.08 -0.88 10.34
C MET A 147 4.66 -0.48 10.75
N GLN A 148 4.54 0.39 11.74
CA GLN A 148 3.24 0.95 12.16
C GLN A 148 2.48 1.56 10.97
N ALA A 149 1.18 1.31 10.95
CA ALA A 149 0.31 1.69 9.84
C ALA A 149 -0.66 2.84 10.18
N ARG A 150 -1.29 3.35 9.14
CA ARG A 150 -2.38 4.33 9.20
C ARG A 150 -3.72 3.62 9.03
N THR A 151 -4.76 4.15 9.64
CA THR A 151 -6.11 3.54 9.66
C THR A 151 -6.89 3.69 8.34
N GLY A 152 -6.28 4.20 7.27
CA GLY A 152 -6.98 4.46 6.01
C GLY A 152 -7.57 3.21 5.36
N ALA A 153 -6.84 2.09 5.36
CA ALA A 153 -7.31 0.82 4.83
C ALA A 153 -8.48 0.26 5.65
N ALA A 154 -8.38 0.30 7.00
CA ALA A 154 -9.45 -0.11 7.89
C ALA A 154 -10.73 0.73 7.68
N ARG A 155 -10.59 2.05 7.57
CA ARG A 155 -11.73 2.93 7.26
C ARG A 155 -12.41 2.58 5.94
N LEU A 156 -11.64 2.29 4.89
CA LEU A 156 -12.21 1.92 3.60
C LEU A 156 -12.90 0.57 3.69
N ALA A 157 -12.28 -0.42 4.32
CA ALA A 157 -12.83 -1.75 4.47
C ALA A 157 -14.17 -1.74 5.23
N LEU A 158 -14.22 -1.06 6.36
CA LEU A 158 -15.44 -0.93 7.15
C LEU A 158 -16.53 -0.13 6.43
N ALA A 159 -16.17 0.93 5.70
CA ALA A 159 -17.13 1.73 4.96
C ALA A 159 -17.70 1.04 3.71
N THR A 160 -17.09 -0.05 3.24
CA THR A 160 -17.52 -0.76 2.03
C THR A 160 -18.01 -2.18 2.30
N GLY A 161 -17.63 -2.78 3.41
CA GLY A 161 -17.82 -4.21 3.66
C GLY A 161 -17.08 -5.12 2.66
N ALA A 162 -16.12 -4.55 1.92
CA ALA A 162 -15.41 -5.27 0.88
C ALA A 162 -14.35 -6.23 1.45
N PRO A 163 -14.11 -7.38 0.80
CA PRO A 163 -13.04 -8.28 1.18
C PRO A 163 -11.68 -7.56 1.21
N VAL A 164 -10.90 -7.81 2.26
CA VAL A 164 -9.53 -7.32 2.39
C VAL A 164 -8.57 -8.47 2.15
N VAL A 165 -7.79 -8.40 1.10
CA VAL A 165 -6.83 -9.44 0.69
C VAL A 165 -5.42 -8.99 1.11
N PRO A 166 -4.79 -9.67 2.08
CA PRO A 166 -3.41 -9.40 2.43
C PRO A 166 -2.46 -9.96 1.37
N VAL A 167 -1.45 -9.20 1.03
CA VAL A 167 -0.40 -9.59 0.07
C VAL A 167 0.96 -9.26 0.68
N ALA A 168 1.87 -10.21 0.65
CA ALA A 168 3.26 -9.97 0.99
C ALA A 168 4.16 -10.23 -0.19
N HIS A 169 5.24 -9.46 -0.30
CA HIS A 169 6.27 -9.67 -1.30
C HIS A 169 7.65 -9.39 -0.71
N TRP A 170 8.68 -10.02 -1.30
CA TRP A 170 10.06 -9.89 -0.89
C TRP A 170 11.00 -10.14 -2.05
N GLY A 171 12.08 -9.37 -2.14
CA GLY A 171 13.09 -9.47 -3.20
C GLY A 171 13.17 -8.23 -4.08
N ASP A 172 12.20 -7.34 -4.05
CA ASP A 172 12.19 -6.07 -4.80
C ASP A 172 13.33 -5.15 -4.36
N GLU A 173 13.71 -5.19 -3.08
CA GLU A 173 14.83 -4.45 -2.50
C GLU A 173 16.19 -4.85 -3.09
N GLN A 174 16.29 -6.03 -3.70
CA GLN A 174 17.48 -6.47 -4.41
C GLN A 174 17.60 -5.84 -5.80
N ILE A 175 16.48 -5.36 -6.36
CA ILE A 175 16.42 -4.71 -7.67
C ILE A 175 16.57 -3.21 -7.51
N LEU A 176 15.75 -2.63 -6.62
CA LEU A 176 15.72 -1.22 -6.29
C LEU A 176 15.66 -1.07 -4.78
N GLY A 177 16.81 -1.00 -4.16
CA GLY A 177 16.96 -0.88 -2.71
C GLY A 177 17.66 0.40 -2.29
N TYR A 178 18.09 0.37 -1.04
CA TYR A 178 18.91 1.42 -0.47
C TYR A 178 20.13 0.81 0.20
N ASP A 179 21.27 1.44 0.08
CA ASP A 179 22.38 1.23 0.98
C ASP A 179 22.05 1.96 2.30
N TYR A 180 22.52 1.40 3.39
CA TYR A 180 22.27 1.94 4.71
C TYR A 180 23.58 2.22 5.41
N GLU A 181 23.70 3.39 5.95
CA GLU A 181 24.78 3.78 6.86
C GLU A 181 24.27 3.70 8.32
N THR A 182 25.16 3.38 9.23
CA THR A 182 24.87 3.46 10.67
C THR A 182 25.38 4.78 11.21
N VAL A 183 24.47 5.69 11.55
CA VAL A 183 24.77 6.98 12.15
C VAL A 183 24.18 6.99 13.56
N ASP A 184 25.00 7.19 14.57
CA ASP A 184 24.60 7.20 15.99
C ASP A 184 23.80 5.96 16.44
N GLY A 185 24.10 4.80 15.85
CA GLY A 185 23.40 3.53 16.12
C GLY A 185 22.12 3.31 15.29
N ASP A 186 21.67 4.29 14.55
CA ASP A 186 20.51 4.19 13.66
C ASP A 186 20.94 3.82 12.23
N ARG A 187 20.18 2.92 11.57
CA ARG A 187 20.34 2.66 10.14
C ARG A 187 19.62 3.75 9.34
N VAL A 188 20.40 4.57 8.66
CA VAL A 188 19.91 5.65 7.80
C VAL A 188 20.05 5.26 6.34
N LYS A 189 19.01 5.49 5.54
CA LYS A 189 19.05 5.28 4.08
C LYS A 189 20.03 6.29 3.47
N GLU A 190 21.08 5.79 2.84
CA GLU A 190 22.12 6.63 2.25
C GLU A 190 21.90 6.83 0.75
N HIS A 191 22.18 5.81 -0.03
CA HIS A 191 22.11 5.89 -1.48
C HIS A 191 21.12 4.87 -2.04
N ARG A 192 20.45 5.27 -3.14
CA ARG A 192 19.60 4.35 -3.90
C ARG A 192 20.48 3.40 -4.70
N LYS A 193 20.24 2.11 -4.53
CA LYS A 193 20.94 1.04 -5.22
C LYS A 193 20.03 0.40 -6.26
N VAL A 194 20.51 0.33 -7.50
CA VAL A 194 19.81 -0.32 -8.62
C VAL A 194 20.65 -1.49 -9.09
N SER A 195 20.08 -2.70 -9.08
CA SER A 195 20.76 -3.92 -9.53
C SER A 195 19.82 -4.75 -10.42
N LEU A 196 19.89 -4.50 -11.73
CA LEU A 196 19.02 -5.16 -12.70
C LEU A 196 19.51 -6.56 -13.08
N PHE A 197 20.83 -6.79 -13.02
CA PHE A 197 21.43 -8.07 -13.39
C PHE A 197 22.44 -8.52 -12.34
N PRO A 198 22.57 -9.86 -12.10
CA PRO A 198 21.68 -10.92 -12.60
C PRO A 198 20.25 -10.75 -12.12
N ARG A 199 19.29 -11.34 -12.87
CA ARG A 199 17.86 -11.28 -12.49
C ARG A 199 17.63 -11.76 -11.08
N LYS A 200 16.89 -10.96 -10.31
CA LYS A 200 16.57 -11.28 -8.92
C LYS A 200 15.29 -12.12 -8.84
N THR A 201 15.18 -12.92 -7.79
CA THR A 201 13.94 -13.63 -7.50
C THR A 201 13.10 -12.78 -6.56
N VAL A 202 11.89 -12.46 -7.00
CA VAL A 202 10.89 -11.79 -6.18
C VAL A 202 9.78 -12.77 -5.89
N LYS A 203 9.51 -13.01 -4.63
CA LYS A 203 8.42 -13.85 -4.17
C LYS A 203 7.23 -13.00 -3.77
N LEU A 204 6.03 -13.42 -4.13
CA LEU A 204 4.78 -12.78 -3.74
C LEU A 204 3.79 -13.85 -3.28
N LYS A 205 3.16 -13.60 -2.14
CA LYS A 205 2.13 -14.47 -1.59
C LYS A 205 0.86 -13.68 -1.33
N VAL A 206 -0.25 -14.20 -1.86
CA VAL A 206 -1.61 -13.66 -1.67
C VAL A 206 -2.30 -14.51 -0.61
N GLY A 207 -2.70 -13.89 0.48
CA GLY A 207 -3.45 -14.54 1.56
C GLY A 207 -4.94 -14.67 1.25
N LYS A 208 -5.64 -15.43 2.07
CA LYS A 208 -7.11 -15.47 2.03
C LYS A 208 -7.68 -14.11 2.46
N PRO A 209 -8.85 -13.71 1.93
CA PRO A 209 -9.53 -12.51 2.42
C PRO A 209 -9.74 -12.57 3.93
N LEU A 210 -9.49 -11.46 4.60
CA LEU A 210 -9.65 -11.32 6.05
C LEU A 210 -11.14 -11.16 6.39
N ASP A 211 -11.57 -11.86 7.41
CA ASP A 211 -12.85 -11.59 8.06
C ASP A 211 -12.70 -10.47 9.07
N ILE A 212 -12.91 -9.23 8.61
CA ILE A 212 -12.84 -8.05 9.48
C ILE A 212 -14.12 -7.86 10.31
N THR A 213 -15.20 -8.55 9.95
CA THR A 213 -16.49 -8.42 10.65
C THR A 213 -16.48 -9.10 12.01
N SER A 214 -15.62 -10.11 12.19
CA SER A 214 -15.43 -10.78 13.48
C SER A 214 -14.58 -9.99 14.48
N LEU A 215 -13.96 -8.88 14.05
CA LEU A 215 -13.01 -8.11 14.86
C LEU A 215 -13.66 -6.99 15.68
N ILE A 216 -14.86 -6.55 15.30
CA ILE A 216 -15.57 -5.43 15.91
C ILE A 216 -17.08 -5.70 15.95
N ASP A 217 -17.77 -5.14 16.94
CA ASP A 217 -19.20 -5.41 17.15
C ASP A 217 -20.08 -4.78 16.07
N ASP A 218 -19.88 -3.49 15.75
CA ASP A 218 -20.64 -2.79 14.72
C ASP A 218 -19.75 -2.55 13.48
N HIS A 219 -19.96 -3.37 12.47
CA HIS A 219 -19.25 -3.30 11.18
C HIS A 219 -20.12 -2.74 10.05
N SER A 220 -21.25 -2.08 10.40
CA SER A 220 -22.11 -1.46 9.39
C SER A 220 -21.38 -0.30 8.69
N PRO A 221 -21.62 -0.07 7.38
CA PRO A 221 -20.94 0.98 6.60
C PRO A 221 -21.21 2.40 7.13
N GLU A 222 -22.27 2.59 7.90
CA GLU A 222 -22.70 3.85 8.51
C GLU A 222 -22.15 4.04 9.92
N ALA A 223 -21.56 3.01 10.52
CA ALA A 223 -21.05 3.07 11.89
C ALA A 223 -19.92 4.09 12.04
N LYS A 224 -19.92 4.74 13.19
CA LYS A 224 -18.82 5.63 13.59
C LYS A 224 -17.82 4.86 14.43
N HIS A 225 -16.80 4.35 13.76
CA HIS A 225 -15.76 3.58 14.43
C HIS A 225 -14.83 4.44 15.28
N THR A 226 -14.56 3.96 16.46
CA THR A 226 -13.59 4.55 17.40
C THR A 226 -12.16 4.38 16.86
N ARG A 227 -11.23 5.12 17.46
CA ARG A 227 -9.79 4.95 17.15
C ARG A 227 -9.31 3.54 17.50
N THR A 228 -9.80 2.97 18.58
CA THR A 228 -9.45 1.61 19.03
C THR A 228 -9.91 0.56 18.03
N GLU A 229 -11.16 0.60 17.59
CA GLU A 229 -11.69 -0.35 16.58
C GLU A 229 -10.93 -0.27 15.27
N LEU A 230 -10.66 0.94 14.78
CA LEU A 230 -9.84 1.16 13.60
C LEU A 230 -8.42 0.61 13.78
N GLY A 231 -7.89 0.69 15.00
CA GLY A 231 -6.62 0.11 15.38
C GLY A 231 -6.62 -1.40 15.28
N ILE A 232 -7.59 -2.05 15.89
CA ILE A 232 -7.75 -3.52 15.88
C ILE A 232 -7.79 -4.03 14.43
N VAL A 233 -8.62 -3.43 13.58
CA VAL A 233 -8.73 -3.83 12.16
C VAL A 233 -7.41 -3.57 11.41
N THR A 234 -6.74 -2.44 11.67
CA THR A 234 -5.46 -2.12 11.03
C THR A 234 -4.37 -3.12 11.44
N ASP A 235 -4.32 -3.47 12.72
CA ASP A 235 -3.34 -4.42 13.24
C ASP A 235 -3.56 -5.81 12.67
N ALA A 236 -4.80 -6.28 12.59
CA ALA A 236 -5.13 -7.55 11.97
C ALA A 236 -4.69 -7.60 10.47
N MET A 237 -4.86 -6.49 9.73
CA MET A 237 -4.38 -6.39 8.35
C MET A 237 -2.86 -6.52 8.28
N LEU A 238 -2.13 -5.85 9.17
CA LEU A 238 -0.67 -5.92 9.20
C LEU A 238 -0.15 -7.27 9.68
N ASP A 239 -0.81 -7.88 10.66
CA ASP A 239 -0.46 -9.21 11.16
C ASP A 239 -0.56 -10.23 10.04
N ALA A 240 -1.65 -10.22 9.27
CA ALA A 240 -1.82 -11.09 8.14
C ALA A 240 -0.76 -10.87 7.04
N VAL A 241 -0.38 -9.64 6.75
CA VAL A 241 0.73 -9.35 5.82
C VAL A 241 2.05 -9.83 6.38
N THR A 242 2.29 -9.66 7.68
CA THR A 242 3.51 -10.10 8.36
C THR A 242 3.66 -11.61 8.34
N GLU A 243 2.58 -12.36 8.63
CA GLU A 243 2.57 -13.83 8.56
C GLU A 243 2.92 -14.35 7.16
N LEU A 244 2.34 -13.73 6.12
CA LEU A 244 2.69 -14.08 4.74
C LEU A 244 4.16 -13.76 4.42
N LEU A 245 4.69 -12.68 4.96
CA LEU A 245 6.07 -12.28 4.76
C LEU A 245 7.03 -13.21 5.51
N GLU A 246 6.68 -13.67 6.71
CA GLU A 246 7.42 -14.71 7.43
C GLU A 246 7.57 -15.98 6.59
N ASP A 247 6.49 -16.44 5.98
CA ASP A 247 6.50 -17.61 5.08
C ASP A 247 7.44 -17.41 3.88
N ILE A 248 7.42 -16.21 3.27
CA ILE A 248 8.26 -15.89 2.11
C ILE A 248 9.74 -15.85 2.49
N ARG A 249 10.03 -15.24 3.64
CA ARG A 249 11.41 -15.06 4.13
C ARG A 249 11.97 -16.30 4.81
N GLY A 250 11.09 -17.17 5.33
CA GLY A 250 11.48 -18.35 6.10
C GLY A 250 12.02 -18.01 7.50
N GLU A 251 11.63 -16.86 8.03
CA GLU A 251 12.04 -16.38 9.36
C GLU A 251 10.88 -15.68 10.08
N LYS A 252 10.95 -15.60 11.41
CA LYS A 252 9.93 -14.92 12.20
C LYS A 252 10.19 -13.42 12.29
N ALA A 253 9.12 -12.64 12.22
CA ALA A 253 9.19 -11.22 12.46
C ALA A 253 9.60 -10.94 13.92
N PRO A 254 10.39 -9.89 14.17
CA PRO A 254 10.69 -9.45 15.52
C PRO A 254 9.41 -9.03 16.26
N ILE A 255 9.44 -9.17 17.58
CA ILE A 255 8.33 -8.75 18.44
C ILE A 255 8.13 -7.24 18.33
N GLY A 256 6.88 -6.83 18.12
CA GLY A 256 6.50 -5.43 17.96
C GLY A 256 6.75 -4.89 16.54
N ARG A 257 6.30 -3.65 16.32
CA ARG A 257 6.43 -2.99 15.02
C ARG A 257 7.27 -1.74 15.13
N TRP A 258 8.03 -1.47 14.08
CA TRP A 258 8.82 -0.26 13.99
C TRP A 258 7.93 0.99 14.01
N ASN A 259 8.22 1.90 14.93
CA ASN A 259 7.61 3.21 14.96
C ASN A 259 8.55 4.21 14.28
N PRO A 260 8.17 4.79 13.13
CA PRO A 260 9.04 5.71 12.40
C PRO A 260 9.28 7.04 13.12
N ARG A 261 8.49 7.38 14.16
CA ARG A 261 8.67 8.60 14.95
C ARG A 261 9.69 8.40 16.06
N THR A 262 9.58 7.29 16.81
CA THR A 262 10.48 6.99 17.92
C THR A 262 11.72 6.24 17.48
N LYS A 263 11.75 5.78 16.21
CA LYS A 263 12.83 4.97 15.62
C LYS A 263 13.16 3.72 16.44
N ARG A 264 12.15 3.08 17.00
CA ARG A 264 12.28 1.84 17.77
C ARG A 264 11.09 0.93 17.51
N ARG A 265 11.26 -0.36 17.82
CA ARG A 265 10.13 -1.30 17.86
C ARG A 265 9.34 -1.09 19.14
N GLU A 266 8.03 -1.05 18.99
CA GLU A 266 7.08 -0.92 20.08
C GLU A 266 6.26 -2.20 20.15
N ALA A 267 6.16 -2.78 21.35
CA ALA A 267 5.39 -4.00 21.58
C ALA A 267 3.88 -3.75 21.43
N PRO A 268 3.08 -4.78 21.14
CA PRO A 268 1.62 -4.69 21.23
C PRO A 268 1.21 -4.19 22.62
N GLY A 269 0.43 -3.12 22.69
CA GLY A 269 0.06 -2.46 23.94
C GLY A 269 0.91 -1.23 24.30
N GLU A 270 2.16 -1.14 23.86
CA GLU A 270 2.96 0.09 23.92
C GLU A 270 2.70 1.02 22.74
N MET A 271 1.99 0.52 21.72
CA MET A 271 1.63 1.28 20.52
C MET A 271 0.59 2.35 20.85
N THR A 272 1.01 3.35 21.63
CA THR A 272 0.18 4.50 22.07
C THR A 272 -0.17 5.46 20.93
N GLY A 273 0.28 5.17 19.74
CA GLY A 273 0.12 6.05 18.61
C GLY A 273 -0.24 5.33 17.34
N ILE A 274 -1.42 4.74 17.24
CA ILE A 274 -2.01 4.65 15.90
C ILE A 274 -2.03 6.08 15.40
N ALA A 275 -1.01 6.36 14.61
CA ALA A 275 -0.59 7.69 14.23
C ALA A 275 -1.72 8.40 13.52
N GLY A 276 -2.45 9.17 14.22
CA GLY A 276 -3.62 9.66 13.67
C GLY A 276 -4.01 11.07 13.95
N ASN A 277 -3.14 11.95 14.20
CA ASN A 277 -3.49 13.33 13.95
C ASN A 277 -3.55 13.56 12.43
N LEU A 278 -4.77 13.57 11.89
CA LEU A 278 -5.08 14.06 10.54
C LEU A 278 -4.76 15.56 10.40
N GLY A 279 -3.83 16.11 11.17
CA GLY A 279 -3.52 17.53 11.20
C GLY A 279 -2.08 17.92 11.45
N GLU A 280 -1.19 17.00 11.78
CA GLU A 280 0.22 17.36 11.95
C GLU A 280 1.02 17.07 10.68
N PRO A 281 1.76 18.05 10.14
CA PRO A 281 2.65 17.85 9.00
C PRO A 281 3.78 16.88 9.36
N ASP A 282 4.18 16.04 8.38
CA ASP A 282 5.41 15.25 8.48
C ASP A 282 6.59 16.18 8.82
N PRO A 283 7.47 15.82 9.74
CA PRO A 283 8.73 16.52 9.90
C PRO A 283 9.51 16.44 8.59
N LYS A 284 10.08 17.58 8.21
CA LYS A 284 10.85 17.78 6.97
C LYS A 284 12.10 16.91 6.92
#